data_fff6fe31ffb6ffe44d17ca2c866cad7b
#
_entry.id   fff6fe31ffb6ffe44d17ca2c866cad7b
#
_cell.length_a   1.000
_cell.length_b   1.000
_cell.length_c   1.000
_cell.angle_alpha   90.00
_cell.angle_beta   90.00
_cell.angle_gamma   90.00
#
_symmetry.space_group_name_H-M   'P 1'
#
loop_
_entity.id
_entity.type
_entity.pdbx_description
1 polymer ?
#
loop_
_entity_poly.entity_id
_entity_poly.type
_entity_poly.pdbx_seq_one_letter_code
_entity_poly.pdbx_strand_id
1 'polypeptide(L)'
;TVQSLHKTLPCPTQTAILHINSKRIDIERLKHMLSVFETSSPSYLFLSAADGFVRSFDMHKMECWSAAIDTFYKQLHTEKLLLPPVLFDNPLVYKYDKSKIPISTENADIDGDGLAQLLRGKYNIETEMSCRTHCLAMTGYGDTEKSLSALAGALNEIDSNLHYEKKADSSLHYTIPRLEMLPCDALMHESEFISTAQCGGEICGEYVWAYPPGIPLLIPGERISPEIASDISGNPQFCSTYGVSAEKIAVIR
;
A
#
# COMPACT_ATOMS: atom_id res chain seq x y z
N THR A 1 7.77 -9.42 -15.42
CA THR A 1 7.00 -8.38 -14.74
C THR A 1 5.64 -8.93 -14.35
N VAL A 2 5.21 -8.74 -13.11
CA VAL A 2 3.86 -9.03 -12.64
C VAL A 2 3.10 -7.71 -12.52
N GLN A 3 1.89 -7.65 -13.01
CA GLN A 3 1.04 -6.45 -12.98
C GLN A 3 -0.37 -6.80 -12.52
N SER A 4 -0.90 -6.04 -11.57
CA SER A 4 -2.31 -6.09 -11.20
C SER A 4 -3.13 -5.37 -12.26
N LEU A 5 -4.04 -6.08 -12.93
CA LEU A 5 -4.93 -5.45 -13.90
C LEU A 5 -6.02 -4.61 -13.23
N HIS A 6 -6.39 -4.96 -12.00
CA HIS A 6 -7.45 -4.28 -11.23
C HIS A 6 -7.02 -2.98 -10.52
N LYS A 7 -5.73 -2.63 -10.53
CA LYS A 7 -5.24 -1.40 -9.88
C LYS A 7 -5.33 -0.18 -10.81
N THR A 8 -4.86 -0.33 -12.03
CA THR A 8 -4.76 0.79 -12.99
C THR A 8 -5.70 0.60 -14.18
N LEU A 9 -6.08 -0.64 -14.48
CA LEU A 9 -6.90 -1.01 -15.61
C LEU A 9 -8.29 -1.46 -15.14
N PRO A 10 -9.35 -1.34 -15.97
CA PRO A 10 -10.73 -1.61 -15.58
C PRO A 10 -11.06 -3.11 -15.55
N CYS A 11 -10.32 -3.85 -14.76
CA CYS A 11 -10.56 -5.27 -14.51
C CYS A 11 -10.98 -5.49 -13.06
N PRO A 12 -11.74 -6.56 -12.75
CA PRO A 12 -12.13 -6.88 -11.38
C PRO A 12 -10.93 -7.21 -10.50
N THR A 13 -11.08 -7.00 -9.20
CA THR A 13 -10.11 -7.43 -8.18
C THR A 13 -9.74 -8.91 -8.35
N GLN A 14 -8.50 -9.27 -8.03
CA GLN A 14 -7.84 -10.55 -8.21
C GLN A 14 -7.33 -10.82 -9.64
N THR A 15 -7.55 -9.93 -10.60
CA THR A 15 -6.95 -10.09 -11.94
C THR A 15 -5.51 -9.57 -11.96
N ALA A 16 -4.63 -10.37 -12.52
CA ALA A 16 -3.23 -10.03 -12.70
C ALA A 16 -2.71 -10.62 -14.02
N ILE A 17 -1.59 -10.09 -14.49
CA ILE A 17 -0.92 -10.58 -15.68
C ILE A 17 0.58 -10.73 -15.42
N LEU A 18 1.16 -11.81 -15.89
CA LEU A 18 2.59 -12.06 -15.89
C LEU A 18 3.15 -11.94 -17.28
N HIS A 19 4.04 -10.97 -17.48
CA HIS A 19 4.79 -10.79 -18.71
C HIS A 19 6.18 -11.41 -18.61
N ILE A 20 6.50 -12.29 -19.54
CA ILE A 20 7.82 -12.91 -19.65
C ILE A 20 8.42 -12.49 -21.00
N ASN A 21 9.43 -11.64 -20.92
CA ASN A 21 10.11 -11.11 -22.12
C ASN A 21 11.64 -11.18 -21.96
N SER A 22 12.13 -12.31 -21.44
CA SER A 22 13.55 -12.48 -21.16
C SER A 22 13.97 -13.92 -21.30
N LYS A 23 15.16 -14.15 -21.87
CA LYS A 23 15.83 -15.45 -21.92
C LYS A 23 16.51 -15.83 -20.59
N ARG A 24 16.48 -14.95 -19.58
CA ARG A 24 17.09 -15.19 -18.26
C ARG A 24 16.23 -16.09 -17.36
N ILE A 25 14.97 -16.31 -17.75
CA ILE A 25 14.02 -17.10 -16.96
C ILE A 25 13.79 -18.43 -17.69
N ASP A 26 13.95 -19.52 -16.96
CA ASP A 26 13.51 -20.83 -17.40
C ASP A 26 11.98 -20.88 -17.38
N ILE A 27 11.38 -20.83 -18.57
CA ILE A 27 9.93 -20.77 -18.77
C ILE A 27 9.26 -22.06 -18.30
N GLU A 28 9.87 -23.22 -18.48
CA GLU A 28 9.28 -24.49 -18.09
C GLU A 28 9.25 -24.63 -16.57
N ARG A 29 10.33 -24.23 -15.89
CA ARG A 29 10.36 -24.18 -14.42
C ARG A 29 9.33 -23.18 -13.89
N LEU A 30 9.18 -22.01 -14.52
CA LEU A 30 8.19 -21.04 -14.12
C LEU A 30 6.77 -21.57 -14.26
N LYS A 31 6.42 -22.21 -15.39
CA LYS A 31 5.12 -22.85 -15.59
C LYS A 31 4.86 -23.94 -14.54
N HIS A 32 5.87 -24.73 -14.23
CA HIS A 32 5.75 -25.74 -13.16
C HIS A 32 5.44 -25.09 -11.82
N MET A 33 6.16 -24.02 -11.44
CA MET A 33 5.90 -23.31 -10.19
C MET A 33 4.51 -22.63 -10.17
N LEU A 34 4.08 -22.05 -11.26
CA LEU A 34 2.72 -21.50 -11.39
C LEU A 34 1.67 -22.60 -11.16
N SER A 35 1.84 -23.78 -11.77
CA SER A 35 0.89 -24.88 -11.60
C SER A 35 0.73 -25.39 -10.17
N VAL A 36 1.70 -25.11 -9.28
CA VAL A 36 1.62 -25.44 -7.85
C VAL A 36 0.68 -24.48 -7.10
N PHE A 37 0.65 -23.22 -7.50
CA PHE A 37 -0.06 -22.15 -6.80
C PHE A 37 -1.36 -21.72 -7.50
N GLU A 38 -1.52 -22.03 -8.78
CA GLU A 38 -2.72 -21.68 -9.53
C GLU A 38 -3.91 -22.58 -9.16
N THR A 39 -5.09 -21.99 -9.19
CA THR A 39 -6.33 -22.77 -9.04
C THR A 39 -6.58 -23.62 -10.28
N SER A 40 -7.05 -24.85 -10.10
CA SER A 40 -7.52 -25.72 -11.19
C SER A 40 -8.90 -25.30 -11.73
N SER A 41 -9.57 -24.34 -11.07
CA SER A 41 -10.91 -23.86 -11.42
C SER A 41 -10.91 -22.33 -11.57
N PRO A 42 -10.29 -21.78 -12.65
CA PRO A 42 -10.21 -20.35 -12.85
C PRO A 42 -11.59 -19.72 -13.05
N SER A 43 -11.75 -18.49 -12.55
CA SER A 43 -12.98 -17.73 -12.77
C SER A 43 -13.09 -17.25 -14.21
N TYR A 44 -14.06 -17.77 -14.95
CA TYR A 44 -14.32 -17.29 -16.32
C TYR A 44 -14.78 -15.82 -16.36
N LEU A 45 -15.39 -15.31 -15.29
CA LEU A 45 -15.73 -13.89 -15.19
C LEU A 45 -14.49 -13.02 -15.22
N PHE A 46 -13.46 -13.40 -14.45
CA PHE A 46 -12.19 -12.66 -14.44
C PHE A 46 -11.44 -12.77 -15.75
N LEU A 47 -11.41 -13.97 -16.34
CA LEU A 47 -10.79 -14.17 -17.67
C LEU A 47 -11.52 -13.37 -18.75
N SER A 48 -12.87 -13.39 -18.76
CA SER A 48 -13.67 -12.63 -19.72
C SER A 48 -13.47 -11.12 -19.57
N ALA A 49 -13.37 -10.62 -18.32
CA ALA A 49 -13.12 -9.22 -18.07
C ALA A 49 -11.73 -8.78 -18.57
N ALA A 50 -10.70 -9.61 -18.33
CA ALA A 50 -9.35 -9.33 -18.81
C ALA A 50 -9.28 -9.36 -20.36
N ASP A 51 -9.89 -10.37 -21.01
CA ASP A 51 -9.97 -10.47 -22.47
C ASP A 51 -10.78 -9.31 -23.07
N GLY A 52 -11.90 -8.96 -22.44
CA GLY A 52 -12.75 -7.84 -22.86
C GLY A 52 -11.99 -6.51 -22.80
N PHE A 53 -11.21 -6.28 -21.74
CA PHE A 53 -10.36 -5.10 -21.62
C PHE A 53 -9.30 -5.08 -22.75
N VAL A 54 -8.57 -6.17 -22.97
CA VAL A 54 -7.53 -6.23 -24.02
C VAL A 54 -8.12 -5.93 -25.39
N ARG A 55 -9.32 -6.43 -25.70
CA ARG A 55 -10.01 -6.16 -26.98
C ARG A 55 -10.52 -4.73 -27.12
N SER A 56 -10.90 -4.09 -26.00
CA SER A 56 -11.44 -2.73 -25.99
C SER A 56 -10.38 -1.67 -25.62
N PHE A 57 -9.13 -2.08 -25.50
CA PHE A 57 -8.05 -1.15 -25.17
C PHE A 57 -7.91 -0.07 -26.25
N ASP A 58 -7.90 1.18 -25.81
CA ASP A 58 -7.81 2.36 -26.65
C ASP A 58 -6.63 3.23 -26.21
N MET A 59 -5.65 3.38 -27.08
CA MET A 59 -4.48 4.20 -26.83
C MET A 59 -4.85 5.67 -26.61
N HIS A 60 -5.87 6.17 -27.32
CA HIS A 60 -6.33 7.54 -27.14
C HIS A 60 -6.84 7.82 -25.71
N LYS A 61 -7.51 6.85 -25.09
CA LYS A 61 -7.90 6.97 -23.68
C LYS A 61 -6.69 7.04 -22.75
N MET A 62 -5.62 6.29 -23.05
CA MET A 62 -4.37 6.40 -22.29
C MET A 62 -3.74 7.80 -22.41
N GLU A 63 -3.76 8.37 -23.61
CA GLU A 63 -3.27 9.73 -23.85
C GLU A 63 -4.12 10.76 -23.12
N CYS A 64 -5.44 10.64 -23.17
CA CYS A 64 -6.36 11.50 -22.44
C CYS A 64 -6.14 11.42 -20.91
N TRP A 65 -5.97 10.22 -20.38
CA TRP A 65 -5.65 10.01 -18.96
C TRP A 65 -4.31 10.65 -18.59
N SER A 66 -3.26 10.46 -19.38
CA SER A 66 -1.97 11.11 -19.16
C SER A 66 -2.06 12.64 -19.16
N ALA A 67 -2.81 13.21 -20.12
CA ALA A 67 -3.05 14.65 -20.21
C ALA A 67 -3.86 15.17 -19.01
N ALA A 68 -4.84 14.40 -18.53
CA ALA A 68 -5.62 14.73 -17.35
C ALA A 68 -4.75 14.78 -16.08
N ILE A 69 -3.80 13.85 -15.93
CA ILE A 69 -2.84 13.89 -14.82
C ILE A 69 -1.96 15.16 -14.89
N ASP A 70 -1.46 15.51 -16.07
CA ASP A 70 -0.66 16.73 -16.23
C ASP A 70 -1.50 18.01 -15.95
N THR A 71 -2.78 18.00 -16.30
CA THR A 71 -3.73 19.07 -15.96
C THR A 71 -3.98 19.16 -14.47
N PHE A 72 -4.16 18.02 -13.79
CA PHE A 72 -4.31 17.95 -12.34
C PHE A 72 -3.16 18.66 -11.62
N TYR A 73 -1.90 18.30 -11.94
CA TYR A 73 -0.73 18.92 -11.31
C TYR A 73 -0.63 20.44 -11.57
N LYS A 74 -1.11 20.93 -12.71
CA LYS A 74 -1.17 22.38 -13.01
C LYS A 74 -2.23 23.12 -12.22
N GLN A 75 -3.30 22.45 -11.79
CA GLN A 75 -4.40 23.02 -11.02
C GLN A 75 -4.13 23.03 -9.50
N LEU A 76 -3.06 22.38 -9.04
CA LEU A 76 -2.72 22.34 -7.62
C LEU A 76 -2.09 23.67 -7.17
N HIS A 77 -2.60 24.17 -6.03
CA HIS A 77 -2.14 25.39 -5.36
C HIS A 77 -1.99 25.15 -3.85
N THR A 78 -1.52 23.94 -3.48
CA THR A 78 -1.35 23.54 -2.06
C THR A 78 -0.02 24.00 -1.51
N GLU A 79 0.02 24.41 -0.24
CA GLU A 79 1.21 24.87 0.48
C GLU A 79 1.54 23.97 1.68
N LYS A 80 0.51 23.46 2.36
CA LYS A 80 0.61 22.61 3.56
C LYS A 80 0.56 21.13 3.20
N LEU A 81 -0.26 20.77 2.21
CA LEU A 81 -0.25 19.43 1.61
C LEU A 81 0.82 19.37 0.52
N LEU A 82 1.82 18.51 0.71
CA LEU A 82 2.92 18.37 -0.24
C LEU A 82 2.64 17.21 -1.21
N LEU A 83 2.74 17.52 -2.50
CA LEU A 83 2.52 16.57 -3.60
C LEU A 83 3.72 16.56 -4.56
N PRO A 84 3.87 15.53 -5.44
CA PRO A 84 4.79 15.61 -6.57
C PRO A 84 4.45 16.82 -7.49
N PRO A 85 5.45 17.48 -8.12
CA PRO A 85 6.87 17.15 -8.07
C PRO A 85 7.62 17.63 -6.82
N VAL A 86 7.00 18.53 -6.00
CA VAL A 86 7.67 19.14 -4.82
C VAL A 86 8.16 18.07 -3.84
N LEU A 87 7.32 17.09 -3.55
CA LEU A 87 7.65 15.99 -2.63
C LEU A 87 8.86 15.17 -3.11
N PHE A 88 9.07 15.09 -4.43
CA PHE A 88 10.13 14.30 -5.06
C PHE A 88 11.22 15.16 -5.71
N ASP A 89 11.29 16.45 -5.38
CA ASP A 89 12.40 17.31 -5.78
C ASP A 89 13.67 16.96 -4.98
N ASN A 90 14.21 15.79 -5.28
CA ASN A 90 15.36 15.20 -4.62
C ASN A 90 16.24 14.50 -5.67
N PRO A 91 17.56 14.78 -5.73
CA PRO A 91 18.47 14.16 -6.70
C PRO A 91 18.56 12.62 -6.58
N LEU A 92 18.12 12.03 -5.48
CA LEU A 92 18.04 10.58 -5.32
C LEU A 92 16.82 9.95 -6.00
N VAL A 93 15.82 10.76 -6.38
CA VAL A 93 14.64 10.29 -7.11
C VAL A 93 14.86 10.45 -8.60
N TYR A 94 15.24 9.37 -9.26
CA TYR A 94 15.47 9.38 -10.70
C TYR A 94 14.18 9.62 -11.51
N LYS A 95 13.08 8.96 -11.13
CA LYS A 95 11.78 9.07 -11.80
C LYS A 95 10.68 8.53 -10.90
N TYR A 96 9.47 9.04 -11.03
CA TYR A 96 8.28 8.55 -10.33
C TYR A 96 7.10 8.38 -11.29
N ASP A 97 6.14 7.55 -10.89
CA ASP A 97 4.89 7.35 -11.62
C ASP A 97 3.88 8.43 -11.21
N LYS A 98 3.62 9.38 -12.12
CA LYS A 98 2.69 10.49 -11.89
C LYS A 98 1.25 10.05 -11.60
N SER A 99 0.88 8.83 -11.98
CA SER A 99 -0.46 8.28 -11.72
C SER A 99 -0.69 7.86 -10.27
N LYS A 100 0.38 7.75 -9.52
CA LYS A 100 0.37 7.51 -8.07
C LYS A 100 0.63 8.85 -7.38
N ILE A 101 -0.36 9.34 -6.67
CA ILE A 101 -0.38 10.70 -6.11
C ILE A 101 -0.25 10.60 -4.59
N PRO A 102 0.96 10.52 -4.04
CA PRO A 102 1.16 10.65 -2.61
C PRO A 102 0.90 12.10 -2.19
N ILE A 103 0.17 12.26 -1.10
CA ILE A 103 -0.23 13.54 -0.52
C ILE A 103 0.29 13.55 0.90
N SER A 104 1.42 14.20 1.14
CA SER A 104 2.02 14.31 2.47
C SER A 104 1.31 15.36 3.30
N THR A 105 1.08 15.02 4.56
CA THR A 105 0.46 15.89 5.58
C THR A 105 1.47 16.34 6.65
N GLU A 106 2.78 16.19 6.41
CA GLU A 106 3.83 16.50 7.39
C GLU A 106 3.89 17.97 7.80
N ASN A 107 3.38 18.88 6.94
CA ASN A 107 3.32 20.31 7.22
C ASN A 107 1.91 20.81 7.57
N ALA A 108 0.97 19.92 7.86
CA ALA A 108 -0.42 20.25 8.08
C ALA A 108 -0.93 19.75 9.44
N ASP A 109 -1.90 20.46 10.00
CA ASP A 109 -2.60 20.11 11.24
C ASP A 109 -3.64 18.97 11.09
N ILE A 110 -3.55 18.23 9.99
CA ILE A 110 -4.32 16.99 9.73
C ILE A 110 -3.34 15.85 9.44
N ASP A 111 -3.65 14.64 9.87
CA ASP A 111 -2.91 13.45 9.46
C ASP A 111 -3.46 12.83 8.17
N GLY A 112 -2.75 11.85 7.61
CA GLY A 112 -3.17 11.24 6.35
C GLY A 112 -4.49 10.48 6.47
N ASP A 113 -4.79 9.90 7.63
CA ASP A 113 -6.05 9.20 7.87
C ASP A 113 -7.22 10.20 7.96
N GLY A 114 -7.04 11.32 8.64
CA GLY A 114 -8.00 12.41 8.69
C GLY A 114 -8.24 13.02 7.31
N LEU A 115 -7.18 13.21 6.51
CA LEU A 115 -7.30 13.68 5.12
C LEU A 115 -8.11 12.70 4.27
N ALA A 116 -7.84 11.40 4.36
CA ALA A 116 -8.57 10.37 3.62
C ALA A 116 -10.06 10.33 4.03
N GLN A 117 -10.37 10.44 5.32
CA GLN A 117 -11.74 10.52 5.82
C GLN A 117 -12.47 11.77 5.32
N LEU A 118 -11.78 12.91 5.29
CA LEU A 118 -12.33 14.17 4.79
C LEU A 118 -12.61 14.10 3.29
N LEU A 119 -11.68 13.55 2.49
CA LEU A 119 -11.87 13.33 1.05
C LEU A 119 -13.07 12.41 0.79
N ARG A 120 -13.19 11.32 1.52
CA ARG A 120 -14.32 10.39 1.41
C ARG A 120 -15.63 11.04 1.82
N GLY A 121 -15.70 11.65 3.01
CA GLY A 121 -16.94 12.12 3.60
C GLY A 121 -17.52 13.37 2.96
N LYS A 122 -16.67 14.32 2.56
CA LYS A 122 -17.10 15.60 2.00
C LYS A 122 -17.10 15.64 0.48
N TYR A 123 -16.12 14.99 -0.15
CA TYR A 123 -15.90 15.09 -1.60
C TYR A 123 -16.22 13.82 -2.37
N ASN A 124 -16.59 12.71 -1.68
CA ASN A 124 -16.82 11.40 -2.28
C ASN A 124 -15.60 10.88 -3.07
N ILE A 125 -14.40 11.17 -2.59
CA ILE A 125 -13.15 10.74 -3.20
C ILE A 125 -12.52 9.67 -2.30
N GLU A 126 -12.37 8.46 -2.83
CA GLU A 126 -11.72 7.34 -2.16
C GLU A 126 -10.23 7.34 -2.48
N THR A 127 -9.38 7.14 -1.46
CA THR A 127 -7.93 6.99 -1.62
C THR A 127 -7.54 5.51 -1.57
N GLU A 128 -6.41 5.16 -2.16
CA GLU A 128 -5.91 3.77 -2.17
C GLU A 128 -5.47 3.32 -0.77
N MET A 129 -4.83 4.21 -0.03
CA MET A 129 -4.38 3.97 1.33
C MET A 129 -4.12 5.29 2.06
N SER A 130 -4.10 5.22 3.38
CA SER A 130 -3.68 6.31 4.24
C SER A 130 -2.80 5.80 5.38
N CYS A 131 -2.02 6.68 5.92
CA CYS A 131 -1.26 6.48 7.14
C CYS A 131 -1.04 7.84 7.83
N ARG A 132 -0.41 7.85 8.98
CA ARG A 132 -0.25 9.07 9.79
C ARG A 132 0.38 10.26 9.04
N THR A 133 1.30 10.03 8.12
CA THR A 133 2.08 11.08 7.44
C THR A 133 1.58 11.44 6.05
N HIS A 134 0.77 10.59 5.43
CA HIS A 134 0.30 10.81 4.06
C HIS A 134 -0.93 9.96 3.72
N CYS A 135 -1.60 10.30 2.65
CA CYS A 135 -2.48 9.39 1.94
C CYS A 135 -2.04 9.26 0.48
N LEU A 136 -2.44 8.17 -0.16
CA LEU A 136 -2.12 7.86 -1.55
C LEU A 136 -3.40 7.82 -2.37
N ALA A 137 -3.55 8.74 -3.31
CA ALA A 137 -4.53 8.61 -4.36
C ALA A 137 -3.91 7.88 -5.56
N MET A 138 -4.69 7.01 -6.17
CA MET A 138 -4.27 6.23 -7.32
C MET A 138 -5.24 6.46 -8.48
N THR A 139 -4.70 6.79 -9.63
CA THR A 139 -5.50 7.01 -10.84
C THR A 139 -5.37 5.83 -11.80
N GLY A 140 -6.33 5.67 -12.68
CA GLY A 140 -6.39 4.58 -13.63
C GLY A 140 -7.00 4.98 -14.98
N TYR A 141 -7.04 4.02 -15.88
CA TYR A 141 -7.56 4.14 -17.25
C TYR A 141 -9.02 4.66 -17.33
N GLY A 142 -9.78 4.52 -16.25
CA GLY A 142 -11.16 5.03 -16.15
C GLY A 142 -11.27 6.49 -15.73
N ASP A 143 -10.17 7.11 -15.26
CA ASP A 143 -10.19 8.50 -14.81
C ASP A 143 -10.22 9.47 -15.96
N THR A 144 -10.88 10.58 -15.72
CA THR A 144 -11.11 11.66 -16.67
C THR A 144 -10.55 12.97 -16.14
N GLU A 145 -10.41 13.97 -17.00
CA GLU A 145 -10.05 15.32 -16.57
C GLU A 145 -11.02 15.86 -15.51
N LYS A 146 -12.31 15.53 -15.60
CA LYS A 146 -13.32 15.92 -14.62
C LYS A 146 -13.06 15.31 -13.24
N SER A 147 -12.74 14.01 -13.16
CA SER A 147 -12.47 13.34 -11.88
C SER A 147 -11.20 13.89 -11.23
N LEU A 148 -10.14 14.11 -12.01
CA LEU A 148 -8.88 14.64 -11.50
C LEU A 148 -8.97 16.13 -11.12
N SER A 149 -9.73 16.95 -11.88
CA SER A 149 -10.01 18.33 -11.50
C SER A 149 -10.83 18.43 -10.21
N ALA A 150 -11.73 17.48 -9.97
CA ALA A 150 -12.46 17.41 -8.71
C ALA A 150 -11.52 17.14 -7.53
N LEU A 151 -10.55 16.22 -7.70
CA LEU A 151 -9.53 15.97 -6.69
C LEU A 151 -8.65 17.21 -6.44
N ALA A 152 -8.19 17.89 -7.50
CA ALA A 152 -7.41 19.11 -7.37
C ALA A 152 -8.17 20.22 -6.62
N GLY A 153 -9.45 20.42 -6.97
CA GLY A 153 -10.33 21.38 -6.29
C GLY A 153 -10.50 21.04 -4.80
N ALA A 154 -10.75 19.76 -4.49
CA ALA A 154 -10.89 19.31 -3.11
C ALA A 154 -9.60 19.55 -2.30
N LEU A 155 -8.43 19.20 -2.85
CA LEU A 155 -7.16 19.41 -2.18
C LEU A 155 -6.84 20.88 -1.94
N ASN A 156 -7.09 21.73 -2.93
CA ASN A 156 -6.90 23.18 -2.80
C ASN A 156 -7.84 23.78 -1.72
N GLU A 157 -9.11 23.37 -1.69
CA GLU A 157 -10.07 23.83 -0.68
C GLU A 157 -9.67 23.34 0.72
N ILE A 158 -9.26 22.08 0.86
CA ILE A 158 -8.79 21.54 2.13
C ILE A 158 -7.55 22.30 2.58
N ASP A 159 -6.53 22.43 1.73
CA ASP A 159 -5.27 23.10 2.06
C ASP A 159 -5.49 24.55 2.53
N SER A 160 -6.42 25.26 1.91
CA SER A 160 -6.76 26.65 2.30
C SER A 160 -7.31 26.75 3.72
N ASN A 161 -7.94 25.71 4.24
CA ASN A 161 -8.54 25.65 5.57
C ASN A 161 -7.63 25.01 6.63
N LEU A 162 -6.48 24.42 6.24
CA LEU A 162 -5.51 23.84 7.16
C LEU A 162 -4.58 24.92 7.71
N HIS A 163 -3.99 24.62 8.87
CA HIS A 163 -2.91 25.43 9.46
C HIS A 163 -1.57 24.73 9.24
N TYR A 164 -0.50 25.54 9.14
CA TYR A 164 0.84 25.01 9.05
C TYR A 164 1.24 24.42 10.40
N GLU A 165 1.50 23.14 10.44
CA GLU A 165 2.02 22.42 11.62
C GLU A 165 3.09 21.42 11.16
N LYS A 166 4.34 21.73 11.48
CA LYS A 166 5.43 20.79 11.21
C LYS A 166 5.40 19.68 12.25
N LYS A 167 5.01 18.48 11.81
CA LYS A 167 5.01 17.30 12.68
C LYS A 167 6.44 16.93 13.07
N ALA A 168 6.61 16.51 14.32
CA ALA A 168 7.87 15.94 14.76
C ALA A 168 8.19 14.69 13.92
N ASP A 169 9.45 14.53 13.57
CA ASP A 169 9.93 13.33 12.90
C ASP A 169 9.67 12.12 13.80
N SER A 170 8.60 11.42 13.48
CA SER A 170 8.20 10.18 14.14
C SER A 170 8.59 9.01 13.25
N SER A 171 9.81 9.04 12.70
CA SER A 171 10.36 7.86 12.06
C SER A 171 10.28 6.71 13.08
N LEU A 172 9.42 5.75 12.79
CA LEU A 172 9.49 4.47 13.46
C LEU A 172 10.91 3.96 13.18
N HIS A 173 11.74 3.94 14.19
CA HIS A 173 13.05 3.31 14.07
C HIS A 173 12.84 1.81 13.95
N TYR A 174 12.61 1.35 12.73
CA TYR A 174 12.57 -0.08 12.43
C TYR A 174 13.96 -0.67 12.65
N THR A 175 14.18 -1.19 13.82
CA THR A 175 15.30 -2.10 14.04
C THR A 175 14.90 -3.44 13.41
N ILE A 176 15.68 -3.92 12.46
CA ILE A 176 15.45 -5.25 11.89
C ILE A 176 15.60 -6.27 13.00
N PRO A 177 14.55 -7.05 13.34
CA PRO A 177 14.62 -8.03 14.40
C PRO A 177 15.65 -9.11 14.11
N ARG A 178 16.20 -9.70 15.16
CA ARG A 178 17.12 -10.80 15.00
C ARG A 178 16.35 -12.06 14.62
N LEU A 179 16.70 -12.67 13.48
CA LEU A 179 16.19 -13.96 13.06
C LEU A 179 16.89 -15.08 13.85
N GLU A 180 16.15 -15.83 14.66
CA GLU A 180 16.64 -16.95 15.46
C GLU A 180 16.48 -18.29 14.73
N MET A 181 15.43 -18.42 13.90
CA MET A 181 15.19 -19.58 13.04
C MET A 181 14.50 -19.18 11.75
N LEU A 182 14.53 -20.02 10.75
CA LEU A 182 13.85 -19.73 9.47
C LEU A 182 12.33 -19.73 9.66
N PRO A 183 11.59 -18.87 8.93
CA PRO A 183 10.13 -18.82 9.04
C PRO A 183 9.44 -20.15 8.78
N CYS A 184 9.95 -20.96 7.86
CA CYS A 184 9.40 -22.30 7.58
C CYS A 184 9.55 -23.25 8.78
N ASP A 185 10.65 -23.16 9.51
CA ASP A 185 10.89 -23.99 10.71
C ASP A 185 10.02 -23.46 11.86
N ALA A 186 9.97 -22.14 12.04
CA ALA A 186 9.16 -21.48 13.05
C ALA A 186 7.67 -21.85 12.96
N LEU A 187 7.13 -21.92 11.74
CA LEU A 187 5.72 -22.28 11.49
C LEU A 187 5.41 -23.76 11.76
N MET A 188 6.44 -24.61 11.93
CA MET A 188 6.28 -26.02 12.28
C MET A 188 6.39 -26.28 13.78
N HIS A 189 6.80 -25.29 14.57
CA HIS A 189 6.86 -25.38 16.03
C HIS A 189 5.48 -25.14 16.67
N GLU A 190 5.29 -25.69 17.86
CA GLU A 190 4.14 -25.35 18.69
C GLU A 190 4.25 -23.89 19.11
N SER A 191 3.14 -23.18 19.09
CA SER A 191 3.03 -21.80 19.51
C SER A 191 1.92 -21.61 20.53
N GLU A 192 2.08 -20.60 21.37
CA GLU A 192 1.02 -20.16 22.27
C GLU A 192 0.73 -18.66 22.09
N PHE A 193 -0.48 -18.25 22.41
CA PHE A 193 -0.89 -16.85 22.40
C PHE A 193 -0.66 -16.20 23.74
N ILE A 194 0.22 -15.21 23.79
CA ILE A 194 0.49 -14.39 24.97
C ILE A 194 0.06 -12.95 24.76
N SER A 195 -0.04 -12.15 25.83
CA SER A 195 -0.31 -10.72 25.73
C SER A 195 0.83 -10.00 25.00
N THR A 196 0.49 -9.09 24.08
CA THR A 196 1.47 -8.24 23.40
C THR A 196 2.30 -7.42 24.38
N ALA A 197 1.74 -7.06 25.54
CA ALA A 197 2.47 -6.37 26.61
C ALA A 197 3.58 -7.23 27.27
N GLN A 198 3.58 -8.54 27.05
CA GLN A 198 4.51 -9.50 27.66
C GLN A 198 5.39 -10.24 26.63
N CYS A 199 5.27 -9.91 25.35
CA CYS A 199 5.95 -10.65 24.28
C CYS A 199 7.42 -10.28 24.08
N GLY A 200 7.90 -9.22 24.74
CA GLY A 200 9.30 -8.80 24.60
C GLY A 200 10.28 -9.88 25.04
N GLY A 201 11.23 -10.22 24.14
CA GLY A 201 12.22 -11.29 24.36
C GLY A 201 11.80 -12.66 23.84
N GLU A 202 10.53 -12.87 23.49
CA GLU A 202 10.03 -14.13 22.92
C GLU A 202 10.34 -14.24 21.42
N ILE A 203 10.22 -15.45 20.86
CA ILE A 203 10.35 -15.70 19.41
C ILE A 203 8.97 -15.66 18.79
N CYS A 204 8.79 -14.82 17.79
CA CYS A 204 7.52 -14.65 17.09
C CYS A 204 7.13 -15.94 16.33
N GLY A 205 5.89 -16.40 16.50
CA GLY A 205 5.32 -17.57 15.83
C GLY A 205 4.42 -17.22 14.64
N GLU A 206 4.23 -15.94 14.33
CA GLU A 206 3.32 -15.48 13.28
C GLU A 206 3.86 -14.27 12.52
N TYR A 207 3.17 -13.87 11.44
CA TYR A 207 3.44 -12.61 10.79
C TYR A 207 2.69 -11.49 11.50
N VAL A 208 3.37 -10.38 11.80
CA VAL A 208 2.77 -9.15 12.32
C VAL A 208 3.10 -8.02 11.36
N TRP A 209 2.11 -7.27 10.92
CA TRP A 209 2.28 -6.16 9.98
C TRP A 209 1.39 -4.98 10.32
N ALA A 210 1.81 -3.80 9.89
CA ALA A 210 0.95 -2.62 9.85
C ALA A 210 0.14 -2.61 8.55
N TYR A 211 -1.17 -2.42 8.62
CA TYR A 211 -2.00 -2.33 7.43
C TYR A 211 -2.88 -1.07 7.48
N PRO A 212 -2.95 -0.31 6.38
CA PRO A 212 -2.12 -0.39 5.18
C PRO A 212 -0.66 0.05 5.41
N PRO A 213 0.34 -0.38 4.61
CA PRO A 213 0.25 -1.15 3.37
C PRO A 213 0.52 -2.66 3.52
N GLY A 214 0.64 -3.20 4.73
CA GLY A 214 0.94 -4.62 4.93
C GLY A 214 2.44 -4.93 4.97
N ILE A 215 3.24 -3.98 5.46
CA ILE A 215 4.69 -4.18 5.65
C ILE A 215 4.90 -5.02 6.92
N PRO A 216 5.61 -6.15 6.85
CA PRO A 216 5.92 -6.95 8.02
C PRO A 216 6.76 -6.16 9.03
N LEU A 217 6.31 -6.14 10.29
CA LEU A 217 7.07 -5.67 11.44
C LEU A 217 7.81 -6.83 12.10
N LEU A 218 7.17 -8.01 12.11
CA LEU A 218 7.73 -9.26 12.57
C LEU A 218 7.36 -10.38 11.60
N ILE A 219 8.29 -11.30 11.41
CA ILE A 219 8.03 -12.56 10.71
C ILE A 219 8.28 -13.75 11.68
N PRO A 220 7.70 -14.93 11.42
CA PRO A 220 7.94 -16.11 12.25
C PRO A 220 9.43 -16.40 12.38
N GLY A 221 9.87 -16.71 13.59
CA GLY A 221 11.26 -17.01 13.90
C GLY A 221 12.11 -15.81 14.31
N GLU A 222 11.57 -14.59 14.27
CA GLU A 222 12.27 -13.41 14.76
C GLU A 222 12.07 -13.20 16.26
N ARG A 223 13.11 -12.69 16.94
CA ARG A 223 13.04 -12.32 18.34
C ARG A 223 12.40 -10.94 18.49
N ILE A 224 11.35 -10.87 19.30
CA ILE A 224 10.60 -9.66 19.57
C ILE A 224 11.42 -8.78 20.50
N SER A 225 11.89 -7.63 20.06
CA SER A 225 12.57 -6.68 20.94
C SER A 225 11.57 -5.98 21.88
N PRO A 226 12.03 -5.45 23.03
CA PRO A 226 11.16 -4.67 23.94
C PRO A 226 10.53 -3.45 23.24
N GLU A 227 11.27 -2.82 22.31
CA GLU A 227 10.80 -1.67 21.54
C GLU A 227 9.62 -2.08 20.64
N ILE A 228 9.80 -3.18 19.87
CA ILE A 228 8.73 -3.71 19.01
C ILE A 228 7.52 -4.14 19.84
N ALA A 229 7.73 -4.80 20.99
CA ALA A 229 6.65 -5.18 21.90
C ALA A 229 5.85 -3.95 22.37
N SER A 230 6.55 -2.84 22.67
CA SER A 230 5.91 -1.58 23.01
C SER A 230 5.11 -0.97 21.86
N ASP A 231 5.66 -1.03 20.63
CA ASP A 231 5.02 -0.46 19.44
C ASP A 231 3.73 -1.18 19.07
N ILE A 232 3.70 -2.52 19.18
CA ILE A 232 2.53 -3.33 18.85
C ILE A 232 1.49 -3.38 19.97
N SER A 233 1.90 -3.13 21.22
CA SER A 233 1.01 -3.25 22.37
C SER A 233 -0.05 -2.15 22.37
N GLY A 234 -1.32 -2.55 22.24
CA GLY A 234 -2.45 -1.62 22.26
C GLY A 234 -2.58 -0.74 21.01
N ASN A 235 -1.81 -0.98 19.95
CA ASN A 235 -1.89 -0.23 18.70
C ASN A 235 -2.81 -0.93 17.68
N PRO A 236 -4.00 -0.35 17.37
CA PRO A 236 -4.99 -0.99 16.49
C PRO A 236 -4.57 -1.04 15.02
N GLN A 237 -3.47 -0.38 14.63
CA GLN A 237 -2.95 -0.42 13.26
C GLN A 237 -2.17 -1.71 12.95
N PHE A 238 -1.80 -2.47 13.97
CA PHE A 238 -1.10 -3.73 13.79
C PHE A 238 -2.07 -4.90 13.68
N CYS A 239 -1.87 -5.69 12.64
CA CYS A 239 -2.59 -6.92 12.36
C CYS A 239 -1.64 -8.11 12.46
N SER A 240 -2.16 -9.28 12.76
CA SER A 240 -1.41 -10.52 12.71
C SER A 240 -2.05 -11.54 11.78
N THR A 241 -1.34 -12.61 11.48
CA THR A 241 -1.81 -13.71 10.62
C THR A 241 -3.15 -14.29 11.09
N TYR A 242 -3.37 -14.31 12.39
CA TYR A 242 -4.57 -14.90 12.98
C TYR A 242 -5.70 -13.89 13.23
N GLY A 243 -5.62 -12.72 12.61
CA GLY A 243 -6.65 -11.68 12.70
C GLY A 243 -6.73 -11.05 14.09
N VAL A 244 -5.61 -10.98 14.78
CA VAL A 244 -5.54 -10.62 16.17
C VAL A 244 -5.88 -9.17 16.40
N SER A 245 -6.72 -8.94 17.39
CA SER A 245 -6.74 -7.72 18.17
C SER A 245 -5.32 -7.48 18.74
N ALA A 246 -4.91 -6.22 18.86
CA ALA A 246 -3.61 -5.79 19.38
C ALA A 246 -3.27 -6.27 20.81
N GLU A 247 -3.98 -7.26 21.33
CA GLU A 247 -3.87 -7.75 22.70
C GLU A 247 -3.05 -9.04 22.83
N LYS A 248 -2.98 -9.86 21.77
CA LYS A 248 -2.28 -11.16 21.81
C LYS A 248 -1.46 -11.39 20.58
N ILE A 249 -0.37 -12.13 20.73
CA ILE A 249 0.55 -12.53 19.67
C ILE A 249 0.96 -13.99 19.88
N ALA A 250 1.12 -14.74 18.79
CA ALA A 250 1.66 -16.10 18.86
C ALA A 250 3.18 -16.07 19.05
N VAL A 251 3.67 -16.80 20.02
CA VAL A 251 5.10 -17.02 20.27
C VAL A 251 5.44 -18.50 20.29
N ILE A 252 6.67 -18.83 19.89
CA ILE A 252 7.16 -20.21 19.82
C ILE A 252 7.51 -20.70 21.23
N ARG A 253 7.23 -22.01 21.47
CA ARG A 253 7.58 -22.73 22.69
C ARG A 253 8.64 -23.77 22.46
#